data_acb06fdc766866199921169c5d34fb9c
#
_entry.id   acb06fdc766866199921169c5d34fb9c
#
_cell.length_a   1.000
_cell.length_b   1.000
_cell.length_c   1.000
_cell.angle_alpha   90.00
_cell.angle_beta   90.00
_cell.angle_gamma   90.00
#
_symmetry.space_group_name_H-M   'P 1'
#
loop_
_entity.id
_entity.type
_entity.pdbx_description
1 polymer ?
#
loop_
_entity_poly.entity_id
_entity_poly.type
_entity_poly.pdbx_seq_one_letter_code
_entity_poly.pdbx_strand_id
1 'polypeptide(L)'
;QQGLFHGQGTLTTKDSSYSGGFKLGRRDGEGTLKEDGMTYRGEFKADLYSGLGRLELDDGSQYQGQFAKGKPNGEGQRSDASGNQFTGNFVNGQLEGNGTFNSAEGDIYVGGFKHNQLNGKGRYENSDGDVWIGQFKEGALSGKGELTGADGSHYVGTFSDWRFSGEGRLNLSDGSFYVGGFDSDNYQGHGVLVLRDGSVQSGVWNNGLRVRDADGKLLPDPLETALLVQGRLLKEALDTVPASTPAIELYSLTLAGDGKQSVFLREADYVSNMLASRFGAYGQIRLVNHRDHLMNRPMATRENLRRAAQTLAERSGPEDLVFIYLTSHGTSAHERVLDQPRLELADLPADEL
;
A
#
# COMPACT_ATOMS: atom_id res chain seq x y z
N GLN A 1 25.47 9.98 56.49
CA GLN A 1 26.84 9.73 56.99
C GLN A 1 27.79 10.77 56.41
N GLN A 2 28.66 11.37 57.20
CA GLN A 2 29.63 12.38 56.76
C GLN A 2 29.02 13.62 56.04
N GLY A 3 27.79 14.03 56.39
CA GLY A 3 27.09 15.16 55.78
C GLY A 3 26.48 14.91 54.38
N LEU A 4 26.59 13.67 53.89
CA LEU A 4 25.98 13.24 52.62
C LEU A 4 24.67 12.46 52.81
N PHE A 5 23.75 12.57 51.89
CA PHE A 5 22.50 11.78 51.87
C PHE A 5 22.81 10.30 51.93
N HIS A 6 22.09 9.55 52.79
CA HIS A 6 22.22 8.13 52.94
C HIS A 6 20.89 7.52 53.44
N GLY A 7 20.46 6.37 52.89
CA GLY A 7 19.17 5.75 53.21
C GLY A 7 18.06 6.26 52.35
N GLN A 8 16.81 6.14 52.79
CA GLN A 8 15.63 6.60 52.04
C GLN A 8 15.41 8.11 52.26
N GLY A 9 15.02 8.79 51.17
CA GLY A 9 14.74 10.25 51.24
C GLY A 9 14.05 10.78 50.03
N THR A 10 13.63 12.04 50.10
CA THR A 10 13.06 12.80 49.01
C THR A 10 13.90 14.05 48.78
N LEU A 11 14.28 14.29 47.52
CA LEU A 11 14.96 15.51 47.09
C LEU A 11 14.10 16.19 46.04
N THR A 12 13.68 17.46 46.33
CA THR A 12 12.87 18.24 45.41
C THR A 12 13.62 19.50 45.05
N THR A 13 13.70 19.81 43.77
CA THR A 13 14.19 21.08 43.21
C THR A 13 13.03 21.77 42.48
N LYS A 14 13.30 22.90 41.81
CA LYS A 14 12.29 23.59 41.03
C LYS A 14 11.74 22.73 39.88
N ASP A 15 12.62 21.97 39.20
CA ASP A 15 12.34 21.29 37.93
C ASP A 15 12.42 19.76 38.05
N SER A 16 12.75 19.21 39.24
CA SER A 16 12.84 17.78 39.45
C SER A 16 12.45 17.35 40.87
N SER A 17 11.98 16.11 41.00
CA SER A 17 11.78 15.43 42.28
C SER A 17 12.24 14.00 42.21
N TYR A 18 13.03 13.60 43.22
CA TYR A 18 13.43 12.22 43.43
C TYR A 18 12.97 11.72 44.81
N SER A 19 12.39 10.53 44.87
CA SER A 19 12.05 9.85 46.08
C SER A 19 12.58 8.41 46.03
N GLY A 20 13.48 8.06 46.93
CA GLY A 20 14.13 6.72 46.90
C GLY A 20 15.38 6.65 47.72
N GLY A 21 16.22 5.63 47.43
CA GLY A 21 17.46 5.34 48.12
C GLY A 21 18.60 6.29 47.78
N PHE A 22 19.41 6.63 48.76
CA PHE A 22 20.65 7.38 48.64
C PHE A 22 21.83 6.64 49.28
N LYS A 23 22.97 6.69 48.64
CA LYS A 23 24.23 6.17 49.16
C LYS A 23 25.36 7.15 48.87
N LEU A 24 26.00 7.67 49.93
CA LEU A 24 27.08 8.65 49.80
C LEU A 24 26.73 9.85 48.90
N GLY A 25 25.53 10.41 49.08
CA GLY A 25 25.03 11.56 48.37
C GLY A 25 24.46 11.30 46.96
N ARG A 26 24.50 10.06 46.48
CA ARG A 26 24.01 9.68 45.13
C ARG A 26 22.76 8.82 45.26
N ARG A 27 21.90 8.91 44.24
CA ARG A 27 20.73 8.01 44.10
C ARG A 27 21.26 6.57 43.93
N ASP A 28 20.79 5.64 44.78
CA ASP A 28 21.25 4.25 44.81
C ASP A 28 20.16 3.37 45.44
N GLY A 29 19.76 2.30 44.77
CA GLY A 29 18.60 1.48 45.12
C GLY A 29 17.32 1.91 44.41
N GLU A 30 16.18 1.41 44.86
CA GLU A 30 14.84 1.74 44.26
C GLU A 30 14.49 3.21 44.47
N GLY A 31 13.87 3.80 43.42
CA GLY A 31 13.41 5.19 43.49
C GLY A 31 12.54 5.60 42.33
N THR A 32 11.94 6.79 42.48
CA THR A 32 11.17 7.48 41.45
C THR A 32 11.79 8.86 41.19
N LEU A 33 12.16 9.13 39.96
CA LEU A 33 12.60 10.43 39.47
C LEU A 33 11.54 11.00 38.54
N LYS A 34 11.20 12.28 38.75
CA LYS A 34 10.41 13.09 37.81
C LYS A 34 11.23 14.31 37.45
N GLU A 35 11.49 14.51 36.17
CA GLU A 35 12.36 15.58 35.67
C GLU A 35 12.07 15.83 34.19
N ASP A 36 12.00 17.10 33.77
CA ASP A 36 11.95 17.50 32.36
C ASP A 36 10.98 16.69 31.45
N GLY A 37 9.73 16.57 31.90
CA GLY A 37 8.72 15.84 31.12
C GLY A 37 8.89 14.32 31.11
N MET A 38 9.72 13.76 31.98
CA MET A 38 9.87 12.32 32.13
C MET A 38 9.62 11.82 33.56
N THR A 39 9.21 10.58 33.67
CA THR A 39 9.15 9.86 34.92
C THR A 39 9.89 8.53 34.80
N TYR A 40 10.92 8.33 35.63
CA TYR A 40 11.57 7.03 35.79
C TYR A 40 11.20 6.42 37.13
N ARG A 41 10.86 5.13 37.14
CA ARG A 41 10.63 4.31 38.34
C ARG A 41 11.42 3.04 38.20
N GLY A 42 12.32 2.76 39.17
CA GLY A 42 13.15 1.57 39.16
C GLY A 42 14.45 1.75 39.95
N GLU A 43 15.41 0.90 39.65
CA GLU A 43 16.68 0.85 40.37
C GLU A 43 17.63 1.97 39.88
N PHE A 44 18.35 2.55 40.80
CA PHE A 44 19.46 3.48 40.61
C PHE A 44 20.76 2.90 41.12
N LYS A 45 21.83 3.19 40.41
CA LYS A 45 23.20 2.91 40.85
C LYS A 45 24.09 4.12 40.57
N ALA A 46 24.55 4.76 41.64
CA ALA A 46 25.41 5.97 41.56
C ALA A 46 24.84 7.04 40.60
N ASP A 47 23.58 7.43 40.78
CA ASP A 47 22.78 8.38 40.02
C ASP A 47 22.28 7.91 38.63
N LEU A 48 22.69 6.73 38.16
CA LEU A 48 22.28 6.20 36.85
C LEU A 48 21.16 5.16 36.99
N TYR A 49 20.24 5.12 36.02
CA TYR A 49 19.26 4.04 35.91
C TYR A 49 19.99 2.71 35.75
N SER A 50 19.53 1.71 36.48
CA SER A 50 20.14 0.38 36.58
C SER A 50 19.07 -0.66 36.85
N GLY A 51 19.38 -1.94 36.62
CA GLY A 51 18.44 -3.04 36.93
C GLY A 51 17.12 -2.90 36.21
N LEU A 52 16.02 -3.29 36.83
CA LEU A 52 14.69 -3.17 36.25
C LEU A 52 14.11 -1.79 36.51
N GLY A 53 13.42 -1.26 35.50
CA GLY A 53 12.77 0.06 35.60
C GLY A 53 11.77 0.33 34.49
N ARG A 54 11.02 1.41 34.69
CA ARG A 54 10.07 1.97 33.73
C ARG A 54 10.35 3.46 33.55
N LEU A 55 10.53 3.84 32.29
CA LEU A 55 10.66 5.23 31.85
C LEU A 55 9.43 5.62 31.06
N GLU A 56 8.82 6.75 31.41
CA GLU A 56 7.67 7.34 30.74
C GLU A 56 8.04 8.77 30.34
N LEU A 57 7.72 9.16 29.09
CA LEU A 57 7.91 10.51 28.56
C LEU A 57 6.57 11.21 28.38
N ASP A 58 6.56 12.54 28.38
CA ASP A 58 5.35 13.34 28.25
C ASP A 58 4.66 13.21 26.88
N ASP A 59 5.40 12.76 25.85
CA ASP A 59 4.83 12.45 24.52
C ASP A 59 4.05 11.12 24.49
N GLY A 60 3.97 10.41 25.63
CA GLY A 60 3.31 9.13 25.78
C GLY A 60 4.20 7.92 25.47
N SER A 61 5.43 8.13 24.99
CA SER A 61 6.36 7.03 24.78
C SER A 61 6.87 6.47 26.12
N GLN A 62 7.15 5.19 26.13
CA GLN A 62 7.60 4.50 27.36
C GLN A 62 8.57 3.36 27.06
N TYR A 63 9.39 3.05 28.05
CA TYR A 63 10.21 1.83 28.06
C TYR A 63 10.06 1.14 29.41
N GLN A 64 9.89 -0.17 29.40
CA GLN A 64 9.91 -1.02 30.58
C GLN A 64 10.85 -2.19 30.36
N GLY A 65 11.83 -2.37 31.22
CA GLY A 65 12.80 -3.44 31.10
C GLY A 65 14.09 -3.17 31.84
N GLN A 66 15.17 -3.76 31.34
CA GLN A 66 16.49 -3.66 31.97
C GLN A 66 17.20 -2.38 31.57
N PHE A 67 17.90 -1.80 32.54
CA PHE A 67 18.75 -0.62 32.35
C PHE A 67 20.17 -0.91 32.79
N ALA A 68 21.14 -0.35 32.07
CA ALA A 68 22.51 -0.29 32.49
C ALA A 68 23.13 1.05 32.11
N LYS A 69 23.87 1.65 33.08
CA LYS A 69 24.53 2.94 32.86
C LYS A 69 23.61 4.04 32.33
N GLY A 70 22.37 4.09 32.83
CA GLY A 70 21.38 5.11 32.49
C GLY A 70 20.62 4.88 31.17
N LYS A 71 20.82 3.76 30.47
CA LYS A 71 20.16 3.45 29.18
C LYS A 71 19.45 2.10 29.22
N PRO A 72 18.37 1.93 28.42
CA PRO A 72 17.82 0.61 28.13
C PRO A 72 18.92 -0.36 27.69
N ASN A 73 19.04 -1.50 28.36
CA ASN A 73 20.09 -2.47 28.09
C ASN A 73 19.72 -3.84 28.67
N GLY A 74 19.46 -4.81 27.82
CA GLY A 74 18.89 -6.11 28.15
C GLY A 74 17.44 -6.23 27.66
N GLU A 75 16.72 -7.22 28.16
CA GLU A 75 15.33 -7.49 27.78
C GLU A 75 14.41 -6.35 28.21
N GLY A 76 13.52 -5.96 27.28
CA GLY A 76 12.55 -4.89 27.54
C GLY A 76 11.51 -4.72 26.46
N GLN A 77 10.56 -3.84 26.76
CA GLN A 77 9.50 -3.40 25.85
C GLN A 77 9.50 -1.88 25.78
N ARG A 78 9.44 -1.35 24.56
CA ARG A 78 9.29 0.07 24.26
C ARG A 78 8.00 0.30 23.49
N SER A 79 7.24 1.31 23.86
CA SER A 79 6.22 1.89 22.98
C SER A 79 6.61 3.33 22.62
N ASP A 80 6.34 3.73 21.37
CA ASP A 80 6.52 5.11 20.93
C ASP A 80 5.23 5.92 21.10
N ALA A 81 5.30 7.22 20.80
CA ALA A 81 4.17 8.16 20.92
C ALA A 81 2.99 7.81 19.97
N SER A 82 3.24 7.08 18.90
CA SER A 82 2.21 6.60 17.96
C SER A 82 1.51 5.32 18.43
N GLY A 83 2.00 4.70 19.53
CA GLY A 83 1.46 3.44 20.06
C GLY A 83 2.11 2.18 19.50
N ASN A 84 3.11 2.31 18.63
CA ASN A 84 3.88 1.17 18.16
C ASN A 84 4.67 0.52 19.31
N GLN A 85 4.73 -0.80 19.33
CA GLN A 85 5.39 -1.57 20.38
C GLN A 85 6.58 -2.36 19.84
N PHE A 86 7.69 -2.34 20.58
CA PHE A 86 8.92 -3.06 20.26
C PHE A 86 9.31 -3.89 21.49
N THR A 87 9.53 -5.18 21.31
CA THR A 87 9.91 -6.09 22.39
C THR A 87 11.14 -6.89 21.98
N GLY A 88 12.12 -7.01 22.86
CA GLY A 88 13.34 -7.77 22.63
C GLY A 88 14.51 -7.28 23.45
N ASN A 89 15.73 -7.57 22.98
CA ASN A 89 16.96 -7.19 23.66
C ASN A 89 17.42 -5.82 23.20
N PHE A 90 17.62 -4.90 24.15
CA PHE A 90 18.13 -3.56 23.88
C PHE A 90 19.62 -3.49 24.23
N VAL A 91 20.38 -2.79 23.41
CA VAL A 91 21.78 -2.47 23.65
C VAL A 91 21.97 -0.97 23.51
N ASN A 92 22.35 -0.30 24.61
CA ASN A 92 22.49 1.16 24.66
C ASN A 92 21.28 1.95 24.15
N GLY A 93 20.06 1.44 24.39
CA GLY A 93 18.80 2.06 23.98
C GLY A 93 18.29 1.67 22.60
N GLN A 94 19.02 0.84 21.85
CA GLN A 94 18.63 0.35 20.54
C GLN A 94 18.22 -1.12 20.60
N LEU A 95 17.14 -1.49 19.91
CA LEU A 95 16.71 -2.88 19.77
C LEU A 95 17.68 -3.61 18.83
N GLU A 96 18.23 -4.72 19.32
CA GLU A 96 19.25 -5.53 18.65
C GLU A 96 18.90 -7.03 18.76
N GLY A 97 19.28 -7.81 17.74
CA GLY A 97 19.01 -9.25 17.74
C GLY A 97 17.57 -9.58 17.46
N ASN A 98 17.05 -10.69 17.97
CA ASN A 98 15.67 -11.09 17.75
C ASN A 98 14.69 -10.27 18.60
N GLY A 99 13.55 -9.94 18.00
CA GLY A 99 12.49 -9.18 18.67
C GLY A 99 11.19 -9.21 17.90
N THR A 100 10.22 -8.44 18.41
CA THR A 100 8.91 -8.23 17.79
C THR A 100 8.64 -6.75 17.67
N PHE A 101 7.94 -6.39 16.59
CA PHE A 101 7.33 -5.10 16.37
C PHE A 101 5.84 -5.28 16.13
N ASN A 102 5.01 -4.50 16.80
CA ASN A 102 3.58 -4.40 16.55
C ASN A 102 3.26 -2.93 16.32
N SER A 103 2.76 -2.58 15.13
CA SER A 103 2.32 -1.23 14.84
C SER A 103 0.95 -0.94 15.49
N ALA A 104 0.65 0.33 15.70
CA ALA A 104 -0.66 0.77 16.15
C ALA A 104 -1.76 0.50 15.09
N GLU A 105 -1.36 0.32 13.83
CA GLU A 105 -2.26 0.05 12.69
C GLU A 105 -2.52 -1.45 12.47
N GLY A 106 -1.83 -2.32 13.21
CA GLY A 106 -2.05 -3.77 13.18
C GLY A 106 -0.97 -4.57 12.45
N ASP A 107 0.10 -3.95 11.96
CA ASP A 107 1.21 -4.69 11.38
C ASP A 107 2.02 -5.41 12.45
N ILE A 108 2.55 -6.57 12.13
CA ILE A 108 3.34 -7.39 13.04
C ILE A 108 4.64 -7.82 12.34
N TYR A 109 5.77 -7.62 13.00
CA TYR A 109 7.03 -8.21 12.60
C TYR A 109 7.63 -9.06 13.71
N VAL A 110 8.13 -10.23 13.33
CA VAL A 110 8.89 -11.13 14.22
C VAL A 110 10.18 -11.50 13.50
N GLY A 111 11.31 -11.12 14.06
CA GLY A 111 12.59 -11.39 13.39
C GLY A 111 13.76 -10.64 13.99
N GLY A 112 14.81 -10.49 13.20
CA GLY A 112 16.02 -9.79 13.59
C GLY A 112 15.90 -8.28 13.55
N PHE A 113 16.59 -7.60 14.44
CA PHE A 113 16.74 -6.15 14.51
C PHE A 113 18.20 -5.76 14.57
N LYS A 114 18.52 -4.63 13.96
CA LYS A 114 19.82 -3.97 14.07
C LYS A 114 19.61 -2.45 14.11
N HIS A 115 20.09 -1.80 15.16
CA HIS A 115 19.89 -0.35 15.36
C HIS A 115 18.44 0.10 15.23
N ASN A 116 17.51 -0.65 15.84
CA ASN A 116 16.04 -0.47 15.77
C ASN A 116 15.41 -0.77 14.39
N GLN A 117 16.15 -1.19 13.38
CA GLN A 117 15.63 -1.51 12.05
C GLN A 117 15.49 -3.02 11.86
N LEU A 118 14.48 -3.42 11.07
CA LEU A 118 14.30 -4.82 10.66
C LEU A 118 15.57 -5.29 9.93
N ASN A 119 16.13 -6.42 10.36
CA ASN A 119 17.40 -6.91 9.82
C ASN A 119 17.53 -8.43 10.00
N GLY A 120 18.06 -9.12 9.00
CA GLY A 120 18.20 -10.56 9.05
C GLY A 120 16.90 -11.29 8.69
N LYS A 121 16.77 -12.53 9.13
CA LYS A 121 15.55 -13.33 8.88
C LYS A 121 14.38 -12.81 9.70
N GLY A 122 13.21 -12.74 9.06
CA GLY A 122 12.00 -12.33 9.75
C GLY A 122 10.74 -12.67 8.98
N ARG A 123 9.60 -12.49 9.66
CA ARG A 123 8.24 -12.56 9.14
C ARG A 123 7.55 -11.23 9.43
N TYR A 124 7.03 -10.61 8.40
CA TYR A 124 6.21 -9.41 8.48
C TYR A 124 4.79 -9.74 8.01
N GLU A 125 3.80 -9.26 8.72
CA GLU A 125 2.39 -9.35 8.36
C GLU A 125 1.78 -7.95 8.48
N ASN A 126 1.15 -7.47 7.41
CA ASN A 126 0.47 -6.18 7.45
C ASN A 126 -0.98 -6.32 7.96
N SER A 127 -1.62 -5.21 8.22
CA SER A 127 -3.02 -5.14 8.68
C SER A 127 -4.02 -5.71 7.66
N ASP A 128 -3.66 -5.78 6.37
CA ASP A 128 -4.49 -6.36 5.32
C ASP A 128 -4.40 -7.89 5.26
N GLY A 129 -3.44 -8.50 5.97
CA GLY A 129 -3.22 -9.93 6.03
C GLY A 129 -2.20 -10.47 5.02
N ASP A 130 -1.48 -9.59 4.32
CA ASP A 130 -0.34 -10.02 3.51
C ASP A 130 0.83 -10.42 4.42
N VAL A 131 1.52 -11.50 4.07
CA VAL A 131 2.61 -12.07 4.86
C VAL A 131 3.88 -12.17 4.03
N TRP A 132 4.94 -11.52 4.47
CA TRP A 132 6.29 -11.63 3.90
C TRP A 132 7.21 -12.41 4.83
N ILE A 133 7.95 -13.35 4.27
CA ILE A 133 8.97 -14.12 4.99
C ILE A 133 10.27 -14.04 4.19
N GLY A 134 11.37 -13.63 4.82
CA GLY A 134 12.64 -13.54 4.09
C GLY A 134 13.75 -12.83 4.83
N GLN A 135 14.65 -12.24 4.04
CA GLN A 135 15.79 -11.49 4.54
C GLN A 135 15.47 -10.00 4.54
N PHE A 136 15.59 -9.39 5.70
CA PHE A 136 15.41 -7.95 5.88
C PHE A 136 16.77 -7.26 5.99
N LYS A 137 16.87 -6.08 5.43
CA LYS A 137 18.05 -5.24 5.49
C LYS A 137 17.63 -3.78 5.60
N GLU A 138 18.13 -3.08 6.61
CA GLU A 138 17.88 -1.63 6.78
C GLU A 138 16.39 -1.27 6.77
N GLY A 139 15.54 -2.12 7.37
CA GLY A 139 14.11 -1.91 7.49
C GLY A 139 13.26 -2.49 6.37
N ALA A 140 13.85 -2.97 5.26
CA ALA A 140 13.12 -3.48 4.11
C ALA A 140 13.39 -4.96 3.82
N LEU A 141 12.41 -5.65 3.24
CA LEU A 141 12.62 -6.99 2.69
C LEU A 141 13.51 -6.88 1.45
N SER A 142 14.70 -7.48 1.50
CA SER A 142 15.70 -7.45 0.42
C SER A 142 16.45 -8.78 0.35
N GLY A 143 16.54 -9.38 -0.83
CA GLY A 143 17.10 -10.73 -1.02
C GLY A 143 16.02 -11.78 -1.22
N LYS A 144 16.33 -13.04 -0.96
CA LYS A 144 15.37 -14.14 -1.14
C LYS A 144 14.26 -14.07 -0.10
N GLY A 145 13.04 -14.28 -0.55
CA GLY A 145 11.87 -14.26 0.30
C GLY A 145 10.62 -14.82 -0.38
N GLU A 146 9.54 -14.73 0.35
CA GLU A 146 8.22 -15.23 -0.01
C GLU A 146 7.16 -14.20 0.43
N LEU A 147 6.15 -13.98 -0.41
CA LEU A 147 4.93 -13.24 -0.09
C LEU A 147 3.73 -14.17 -0.24
N THR A 148 2.88 -14.21 0.75
CA THR A 148 1.52 -14.75 0.65
C THR A 148 0.55 -13.61 0.79
N GLY A 149 -0.14 -13.28 -0.30
CA GLY A 149 -1.15 -12.22 -0.32
C GLY A 149 -2.45 -12.67 0.34
N ALA A 150 -3.15 -11.74 0.97
CA ALA A 150 -4.49 -11.96 1.54
C ALA A 150 -5.52 -12.36 0.47
N ASP A 151 -5.27 -12.01 -0.80
CA ASP A 151 -6.06 -12.40 -1.96
C ASP A 151 -5.81 -13.84 -2.43
N GLY A 152 -4.88 -14.57 -1.79
CA GLY A 152 -4.44 -15.92 -2.14
C GLY A 152 -3.33 -15.97 -3.20
N SER A 153 -2.79 -14.84 -3.61
CA SER A 153 -1.58 -14.80 -4.44
C SER A 153 -0.35 -15.25 -3.65
N HIS A 154 0.66 -15.77 -4.38
CA HIS A 154 1.86 -16.27 -3.70
C HIS A 154 3.10 -16.06 -4.58
N TYR A 155 4.07 -15.34 -4.05
CA TYR A 155 5.35 -15.10 -4.71
C TYR A 155 6.50 -15.77 -3.95
N VAL A 156 7.38 -16.41 -4.69
CA VAL A 156 8.67 -16.91 -4.18
C VAL A 156 9.77 -16.43 -5.12
N GLY A 157 10.72 -15.65 -4.60
CA GLY A 157 11.79 -15.11 -5.44
C GLY A 157 12.70 -14.16 -4.68
N THR A 158 13.23 -13.22 -5.42
CA THR A 158 14.08 -12.16 -4.87
C THR A 158 13.27 -10.88 -4.67
N PHE A 159 13.56 -10.17 -3.60
CA PHE A 159 13.01 -8.85 -3.29
C PHE A 159 14.11 -7.79 -3.29
N SER A 160 13.76 -6.59 -3.68
CA SER A 160 14.54 -5.38 -3.50
C SER A 160 13.62 -4.30 -2.97
N ASP A 161 13.83 -3.86 -1.74
CA ASP A 161 13.03 -2.84 -1.08
C ASP A 161 11.52 -3.14 -1.15
N TRP A 162 11.13 -4.32 -0.65
CA TRP A 162 9.76 -4.87 -0.63
C TRP A 162 9.19 -5.28 -1.99
N ARG A 163 9.85 -4.97 -3.11
CA ARG A 163 9.36 -5.24 -4.47
C ARG A 163 9.97 -6.51 -5.04
N PHE A 164 9.20 -7.20 -5.87
CA PHE A 164 9.71 -8.34 -6.63
C PHE A 164 10.83 -7.89 -7.56
N SER A 165 11.93 -8.62 -7.55
CA SER A 165 13.10 -8.35 -8.38
C SER A 165 13.82 -9.64 -8.74
N GLY A 166 14.67 -9.62 -9.79
CA GLY A 166 15.41 -10.80 -10.22
C GLY A 166 14.48 -11.96 -10.58
N GLU A 167 14.96 -13.19 -10.43
CA GLU A 167 14.18 -14.39 -10.76
C GLU A 167 13.18 -14.75 -9.67
N GLY A 168 11.96 -15.14 -10.07
CA GLY A 168 10.91 -15.54 -9.16
C GLY A 168 9.75 -16.30 -9.82
N ARG A 169 8.85 -16.78 -8.97
CA ARG A 169 7.57 -17.37 -9.35
C ARG A 169 6.44 -16.65 -8.61
N LEU A 170 5.49 -16.15 -9.35
CA LEU A 170 4.25 -15.56 -8.84
C LEU A 170 3.07 -16.43 -9.25
N ASN A 171 2.35 -17.00 -8.29
CA ASN A 171 1.04 -17.58 -8.49
C ASN A 171 0.00 -16.50 -8.20
N LEU A 172 -0.90 -16.27 -9.14
CA LEU A 172 -1.98 -15.27 -9.03
C LEU A 172 -3.23 -15.91 -8.39
N SER A 173 -4.07 -15.09 -7.81
CA SER A 173 -5.31 -15.54 -7.15
C SER A 173 -6.33 -16.18 -8.10
N ASP A 174 -6.24 -15.92 -9.41
CA ASP A 174 -7.09 -16.53 -10.43
C ASP A 174 -6.66 -17.93 -10.87
N GLY A 175 -5.51 -18.42 -10.36
CA GLY A 175 -4.89 -19.71 -10.70
C GLY A 175 -3.87 -19.62 -11.84
N SER A 176 -3.66 -18.45 -12.44
CA SER A 176 -2.55 -18.20 -13.36
C SER A 176 -1.23 -18.16 -12.61
N PHE A 177 -0.10 -18.36 -13.29
CA PHE A 177 1.21 -18.15 -12.68
C PHE A 177 2.25 -17.66 -13.68
N TYR A 178 3.20 -16.89 -13.18
CA TYR A 178 4.38 -16.44 -13.93
C TYR A 178 5.66 -16.99 -13.31
N VAL A 179 6.60 -17.41 -14.17
CA VAL A 179 7.96 -17.79 -13.78
C VAL A 179 8.94 -17.06 -14.69
N GLY A 180 9.85 -16.29 -14.10
CA GLY A 180 10.84 -15.52 -14.85
C GLY A 180 11.37 -14.33 -14.08
N GLY A 181 11.91 -13.37 -14.82
CA GLY A 181 12.48 -12.16 -14.26
C GLY A 181 11.43 -11.16 -13.82
N PHE A 182 11.78 -10.40 -12.78
CA PHE A 182 11.00 -9.28 -12.24
C PHE A 182 11.87 -8.05 -12.07
N ASP A 183 11.29 -6.89 -12.26
CA ASP A 183 11.84 -5.60 -11.87
C ASP A 183 10.71 -4.73 -11.32
N SER A 184 10.84 -4.29 -10.06
CA SER A 184 9.87 -3.40 -9.40
C SER A 184 8.42 -3.90 -9.56
N ASP A 185 8.20 -5.19 -9.21
CA ASP A 185 6.94 -5.94 -9.29
C ASP A 185 6.45 -6.29 -10.70
N ASN A 186 7.12 -5.81 -11.76
CA ASN A 186 6.75 -6.09 -13.13
C ASN A 186 7.52 -7.29 -13.71
N TYR A 187 6.87 -8.06 -14.59
CA TYR A 187 7.55 -9.08 -15.36
C TYR A 187 8.61 -8.45 -16.26
N GLN A 188 9.83 -8.97 -16.21
CA GLN A 188 10.99 -8.40 -16.88
C GLN A 188 11.91 -9.50 -17.42
N GLY A 189 12.48 -9.30 -18.62
CA GLY A 189 13.39 -10.29 -19.21
C GLY A 189 12.68 -11.56 -19.69
N HIS A 190 13.38 -12.69 -19.67
CA HIS A 190 12.79 -13.97 -20.06
C HIS A 190 11.80 -14.49 -19.02
N GLY A 191 10.64 -14.99 -19.48
CA GLY A 191 9.65 -15.55 -18.58
C GLY A 191 8.52 -16.29 -19.28
N VAL A 192 7.76 -17.02 -18.47
CA VAL A 192 6.61 -17.83 -18.89
C VAL A 192 5.42 -17.51 -18.00
N LEU A 193 4.35 -17.02 -18.61
CA LEU A 193 3.04 -16.87 -17.97
C LEU A 193 2.13 -18.02 -18.44
N VAL A 194 1.57 -18.75 -17.49
CA VAL A 194 0.54 -19.76 -17.73
C VAL A 194 -0.76 -19.23 -17.18
N LEU A 195 -1.75 -19.06 -18.05
CA LEU A 195 -3.07 -18.55 -17.68
C LEU A 195 -3.94 -19.68 -17.10
N ARG A 196 -5.02 -19.29 -16.43
CA ARG A 196 -5.97 -20.21 -15.80
C ARG A 196 -6.54 -21.26 -16.76
N ASP A 197 -6.70 -20.92 -18.03
CA ASP A 197 -7.20 -21.83 -19.08
C ASP A 197 -6.12 -22.80 -19.61
N GLY A 198 -4.90 -22.74 -19.06
CA GLY A 198 -3.75 -23.53 -19.48
C GLY A 198 -2.99 -22.96 -20.67
N SER A 199 -3.39 -21.84 -21.24
CA SER A 199 -2.64 -21.18 -22.29
C SER A 199 -1.29 -20.67 -21.79
N VAL A 200 -0.24 -20.80 -22.62
CA VAL A 200 1.14 -20.48 -22.27
C VAL A 200 1.65 -19.31 -23.10
N GLN A 201 2.19 -18.33 -22.42
CA GLN A 201 2.81 -17.16 -23.00
C GLN A 201 4.29 -17.11 -22.59
N SER A 202 5.17 -17.64 -23.41
CA SER A 202 6.62 -17.58 -23.17
C SER A 202 7.30 -16.56 -24.06
N GLY A 203 8.40 -15.95 -23.59
CA GLY A 203 9.17 -15.00 -24.37
C GLY A 203 9.89 -13.97 -23.52
N VAL A 204 10.06 -12.75 -24.08
CA VAL A 204 10.71 -11.63 -23.41
C VAL A 204 9.66 -10.62 -22.96
N TRP A 205 9.78 -10.22 -21.72
CA TRP A 205 8.87 -9.29 -21.04
C TRP A 205 9.59 -7.97 -20.76
N ASN A 206 8.86 -6.88 -20.82
CA ASN A 206 9.33 -5.55 -20.47
C ASN A 206 8.19 -4.78 -19.79
N ASN A 207 8.40 -4.38 -18.52
CA ASN A 207 7.39 -3.69 -17.71
C ASN A 207 6.02 -4.41 -17.72
N GLY A 208 6.01 -5.73 -17.53
CA GLY A 208 4.80 -6.53 -17.47
C GLY A 208 4.19 -6.89 -18.84
N LEU A 209 4.74 -6.39 -19.95
CA LEU A 209 4.27 -6.71 -21.31
C LEU A 209 5.20 -7.70 -22.00
N ARG A 210 4.63 -8.73 -22.64
CA ARG A 210 5.39 -9.62 -23.50
C ARG A 210 5.69 -8.91 -24.82
N VAL A 211 6.97 -8.57 -25.06
CA VAL A 211 7.43 -7.82 -26.23
C VAL A 211 8.00 -8.71 -27.33
N ARG A 212 8.42 -9.94 -26.99
CA ARG A 212 8.84 -10.97 -27.95
C ARG A 212 8.24 -12.32 -27.58
N ASP A 213 7.99 -13.17 -28.58
CA ASP A 213 7.60 -14.56 -28.38
C ASP A 213 8.81 -15.44 -28.02
N ALA A 214 8.58 -16.77 -27.89
CA ALA A 214 9.61 -17.74 -27.56
C ALA A 214 10.71 -17.84 -28.63
N ASP A 215 10.39 -17.54 -29.88
CA ASP A 215 11.31 -17.57 -31.00
C ASP A 215 12.08 -16.24 -31.18
N GLY A 216 11.84 -15.29 -30.28
CA GLY A 216 12.47 -13.97 -30.28
C GLY A 216 11.87 -12.97 -31.27
N LYS A 217 10.77 -13.32 -31.95
CA LYS A 217 10.04 -12.42 -32.87
C LYS A 217 9.34 -11.34 -32.07
N LEU A 218 9.51 -10.10 -32.54
CA LEU A 218 8.83 -8.94 -31.95
C LEU A 218 7.30 -9.09 -32.07
N LEU A 219 6.61 -8.88 -30.96
CA LEU A 219 5.16 -8.86 -30.91
C LEU A 219 4.64 -7.43 -31.12
N PRO A 220 3.45 -7.28 -31.75
CA PRO A 220 2.80 -5.98 -31.82
C PRO A 220 2.57 -5.38 -30.43
N ASP A 221 2.82 -4.10 -30.27
CA ASP A 221 2.52 -3.41 -29.01
C ASP A 221 0.99 -3.33 -28.82
N PRO A 222 0.43 -3.85 -27.72
CA PRO A 222 -1.01 -3.85 -27.51
C PRO A 222 -1.62 -2.45 -27.45
N LEU A 223 -0.90 -1.45 -26.90
CA LEU A 223 -1.38 -0.08 -26.84
C LEU A 223 -1.39 0.57 -28.23
N GLU A 224 -0.28 0.45 -29.00
CA GLU A 224 -0.22 0.97 -30.38
C GLU A 224 -1.31 0.34 -31.26
N THR A 225 -1.47 -0.99 -31.14
CA THR A 225 -2.52 -1.71 -31.88
C THR A 225 -3.92 -1.24 -31.47
N ALA A 226 -4.14 -1.04 -30.17
CA ALA A 226 -5.40 -0.53 -29.64
C ALA A 226 -5.71 0.88 -30.12
N LEU A 227 -4.71 1.78 -30.16
CA LEU A 227 -4.89 3.15 -30.65
C LEU A 227 -5.38 3.20 -32.12
N LEU A 228 -4.94 2.25 -32.97
CA LEU A 228 -5.41 2.16 -34.36
C LEU A 228 -6.91 1.87 -34.49
N VAL A 229 -7.52 1.22 -33.49
CA VAL A 229 -8.94 0.84 -33.54
C VAL A 229 -9.85 1.77 -32.73
N GLN A 230 -9.30 2.68 -31.92
CA GLN A 230 -10.09 3.54 -31.03
C GLN A 230 -11.13 4.40 -31.74
N GLY A 231 -10.78 5.00 -32.87
CA GLY A 231 -11.72 5.79 -33.65
C GLY A 231 -12.92 4.98 -34.13
N ARG A 232 -12.70 3.73 -34.55
CA ARG A 232 -13.76 2.80 -34.95
C ARG A 232 -14.61 2.39 -33.75
N LEU A 233 -13.98 1.99 -32.64
CA LEU A 233 -14.70 1.59 -31.42
C LEU A 233 -15.59 2.71 -30.87
N LEU A 234 -15.09 3.94 -30.85
CA LEU A 234 -15.92 5.09 -30.46
C LEU A 234 -17.10 5.27 -31.42
N LYS A 235 -16.84 5.28 -32.74
CA LYS A 235 -17.90 5.42 -33.72
C LYS A 235 -18.98 4.36 -33.57
N GLU A 236 -18.59 3.09 -33.44
CA GLU A 236 -19.51 1.98 -33.22
C GLU A 236 -20.35 2.17 -31.96
N ALA A 237 -19.71 2.57 -30.82
CA ALA A 237 -20.42 2.83 -29.57
C ALA A 237 -21.45 3.98 -29.70
N LEU A 238 -21.10 5.06 -30.42
CA LEU A 238 -22.01 6.19 -30.67
C LEU A 238 -23.17 5.79 -31.63
N ASP A 239 -22.87 5.08 -32.68
CA ASP A 239 -23.86 4.62 -33.68
C ASP A 239 -24.89 3.63 -33.09
N THR A 240 -24.56 2.89 -32.06
CA THR A 240 -25.49 1.96 -31.39
C THR A 240 -26.53 2.66 -30.52
N VAL A 241 -26.38 3.95 -30.22
CA VAL A 241 -27.36 4.72 -29.44
C VAL A 241 -28.59 4.99 -30.30
N PRO A 242 -29.78 4.42 -29.98
CA PRO A 242 -30.97 4.64 -30.76
C PRO A 242 -31.51 6.07 -30.56
N ALA A 243 -32.29 6.56 -31.48
CA ALA A 243 -33.01 7.83 -31.33
C ALA A 243 -34.22 7.64 -30.38
N SER A 244 -34.60 8.71 -29.66
CA SER A 244 -35.77 8.76 -28.81
C SER A 244 -37.06 8.41 -29.57
N THR A 245 -37.98 7.80 -28.82
CA THR A 245 -39.37 7.54 -29.24
C THR A 245 -40.33 8.44 -28.43
N PRO A 246 -41.61 8.41 -28.63
CA PRO A 246 -42.58 9.13 -27.77
C PRO A 246 -42.70 8.56 -26.32
N ALA A 247 -41.99 7.46 -26.00
CA ALA A 247 -41.93 6.90 -24.63
C ALA A 247 -40.80 7.55 -23.84
N ILE A 248 -40.85 7.50 -22.52
CA ILE A 248 -39.73 7.96 -21.68
C ILE A 248 -38.67 6.87 -21.68
N GLU A 249 -37.49 7.21 -22.21
CA GLU A 249 -36.36 6.30 -22.26
C GLU A 249 -35.23 6.74 -21.30
N LEU A 250 -34.41 5.76 -20.91
CA LEU A 250 -33.21 5.99 -20.13
C LEU A 250 -31.97 5.82 -21.02
N TYR A 251 -31.19 6.87 -21.14
CA TYR A 251 -29.87 6.83 -21.74
C TYR A 251 -28.79 6.86 -20.68
N SER A 252 -27.65 6.22 -20.93
CA SER A 252 -26.58 6.21 -19.93
C SER A 252 -25.17 6.30 -20.54
N LEU A 253 -24.31 6.99 -19.82
CA LEU A 253 -22.88 7.08 -20.05
C LEU A 253 -22.15 6.63 -18.81
N THR A 254 -21.30 5.60 -18.92
CA THR A 254 -20.44 5.17 -17.84
C THR A 254 -18.98 5.33 -18.24
N LEU A 255 -18.15 5.83 -17.32
CA LEU A 255 -16.73 6.07 -17.53
C LEU A 255 -15.91 5.48 -16.41
N ALA A 256 -14.91 4.62 -16.74
CA ALA A 256 -13.83 4.16 -15.88
C ALA A 256 -12.53 4.87 -16.30
N GLY A 257 -12.13 5.90 -15.54
CA GLY A 257 -11.08 6.84 -15.94
C GLY A 257 -9.67 6.34 -15.65
N ASP A 258 -9.43 5.67 -14.54
CA ASP A 258 -8.11 5.15 -14.18
C ASP A 258 -7.95 3.70 -14.63
N GLY A 259 -7.05 3.48 -15.58
CA GLY A 259 -6.76 2.17 -16.16
C GLY A 259 -5.80 1.29 -15.36
N LYS A 260 -5.20 1.79 -14.30
CA LYS A 260 -4.28 1.05 -13.43
C LYS A 260 -5.01 0.15 -12.45
N GLN A 261 -6.25 0.51 -12.09
CA GLN A 261 -7.03 -0.19 -11.07
C GLN A 261 -8.33 -0.76 -11.62
N SER A 262 -8.47 -2.09 -11.52
CA SER A 262 -9.66 -2.80 -12.00
C SER A 262 -10.95 -2.46 -11.24
N VAL A 263 -10.86 -1.81 -10.08
CA VAL A 263 -12.05 -1.42 -9.30
C VAL A 263 -12.94 -0.48 -10.11
N PHE A 264 -12.38 0.52 -10.77
CA PHE A 264 -13.15 1.49 -11.57
C PHE A 264 -13.85 0.84 -12.76
N LEU A 265 -13.18 -0.10 -13.43
CA LEU A 265 -13.80 -0.91 -14.48
C LEU A 265 -15.01 -1.70 -13.95
N ARG A 266 -14.85 -2.40 -12.81
CA ARG A 266 -15.92 -3.20 -12.22
C ARG A 266 -17.11 -2.35 -11.79
N GLU A 267 -16.87 -1.18 -11.22
CA GLU A 267 -17.92 -0.23 -10.86
C GLU A 267 -18.68 0.28 -12.07
N ALA A 268 -17.99 0.75 -13.11
CA ALA A 268 -18.64 1.22 -14.33
C ALA A 268 -19.44 0.11 -15.02
N ASP A 269 -18.92 -1.11 -15.07
CA ASP A 269 -19.64 -2.27 -15.63
C ASP A 269 -20.83 -2.66 -14.77
N TYR A 270 -20.71 -2.65 -13.44
CA TYR A 270 -21.83 -2.93 -12.54
C TYR A 270 -22.98 -1.95 -12.74
N VAL A 271 -22.66 -0.63 -12.74
CA VAL A 271 -23.68 0.42 -12.95
C VAL A 271 -24.33 0.29 -14.31
N SER A 272 -23.54 0.15 -15.38
CA SER A 272 -24.07 0.00 -16.73
C SER A 272 -24.98 -1.23 -16.88
N ASN A 273 -24.58 -2.37 -16.33
CA ASN A 273 -25.37 -3.60 -16.36
C ASN A 273 -26.65 -3.49 -15.51
N MET A 274 -26.56 -2.79 -14.36
CA MET A 274 -27.72 -2.50 -13.52
C MET A 274 -28.73 -1.62 -14.24
N LEU A 275 -28.29 -0.55 -14.91
CA LEU A 275 -29.14 0.34 -15.69
C LEU A 275 -29.83 -0.41 -16.86
N ALA A 276 -29.09 -1.30 -17.55
CA ALA A 276 -29.70 -2.13 -18.59
C ALA A 276 -30.74 -3.12 -18.04
N SER A 277 -30.39 -3.87 -16.98
CA SER A 277 -31.21 -5.00 -16.51
C SER A 277 -32.40 -4.60 -15.63
N ARG A 278 -32.24 -3.55 -14.80
CA ARG A 278 -33.28 -3.13 -13.85
C ARG A 278 -34.10 -1.93 -14.32
N PHE A 279 -33.48 -1.05 -15.10
CA PHE A 279 -34.10 0.20 -15.52
C PHE A 279 -34.34 0.28 -17.02
N GLY A 280 -33.97 -0.77 -17.79
CA GLY A 280 -34.23 -0.86 -19.20
C GLY A 280 -33.50 0.19 -20.03
N ALA A 281 -32.26 0.54 -19.65
CA ALA A 281 -31.50 1.58 -20.37
C ALA A 281 -31.48 1.30 -21.87
N TYR A 282 -32.06 2.26 -22.63
CA TYR A 282 -32.36 2.17 -24.05
C TYR A 282 -31.12 2.40 -24.92
N GLY A 283 -30.28 3.37 -24.51
CA GLY A 283 -28.99 3.68 -25.15
C GLY A 283 -27.87 3.78 -24.13
N GLN A 284 -26.77 3.07 -24.37
CA GLN A 284 -25.65 3.06 -23.44
C GLN A 284 -24.31 3.29 -24.14
N ILE A 285 -23.46 4.16 -23.56
CA ILE A 285 -22.07 4.35 -23.96
C ILE A 285 -21.20 4.04 -22.77
N ARG A 286 -20.11 3.24 -22.98
CA ARG A 286 -19.14 2.88 -21.96
C ARG A 286 -17.74 3.29 -22.42
N LEU A 287 -17.07 4.16 -21.65
CA LEU A 287 -15.70 4.60 -21.89
C LEU A 287 -14.77 4.01 -20.82
N VAL A 288 -13.69 3.36 -21.23
CA VAL A 288 -12.86 2.56 -20.31
C VAL A 288 -11.37 2.70 -20.62
N ASN A 289 -10.56 3.00 -19.60
CA ASN A 289 -9.10 3.08 -19.73
C ASN A 289 -8.36 1.81 -19.29
N HIS A 290 -9.07 0.73 -18.89
CA HIS A 290 -8.42 -0.49 -18.47
C HIS A 290 -7.73 -1.21 -19.63
N ARG A 291 -6.44 -1.60 -19.46
CA ARG A 291 -5.58 -2.18 -20.49
C ARG A 291 -6.19 -3.40 -21.22
N ASP A 292 -6.97 -4.23 -20.53
CA ASP A 292 -7.54 -5.45 -21.10
C ASP A 292 -8.74 -5.17 -22.03
N HIS A 293 -9.22 -3.93 -22.07
CA HIS A 293 -10.39 -3.54 -22.86
C HIS A 293 -10.11 -2.52 -23.98
N LEU A 294 -8.86 -2.11 -24.17
CA LEU A 294 -8.48 -1.14 -25.20
C LEU A 294 -8.78 -1.61 -26.64
N MET A 295 -8.84 -2.92 -26.86
CA MET A 295 -9.12 -3.52 -28.18
C MET A 295 -10.62 -3.65 -28.47
N ASN A 296 -11.50 -3.50 -27.48
CA ASN A 296 -12.94 -3.79 -27.63
C ASN A 296 -13.86 -2.72 -27.03
N ARG A 297 -13.32 -1.68 -26.39
CA ARG A 297 -14.08 -0.55 -25.83
C ARG A 297 -13.39 0.77 -26.15
N PRO A 298 -14.15 1.87 -26.39
CA PRO A 298 -13.57 3.18 -26.55
C PRO A 298 -12.94 3.68 -25.26
N MET A 299 -11.79 4.34 -25.38
CA MET A 299 -11.06 4.91 -24.25
C MET A 299 -11.83 6.06 -23.60
N ALA A 300 -11.62 6.21 -22.29
CA ALA A 300 -12.07 7.34 -21.49
C ALA A 300 -11.08 8.51 -21.66
N THR A 301 -11.32 9.36 -22.64
CA THR A 301 -10.61 10.63 -22.85
C THR A 301 -11.60 11.79 -22.75
N ARG A 302 -11.13 13.02 -22.49
CA ARG A 302 -11.99 14.23 -22.47
C ARG A 302 -12.80 14.35 -23.76
N GLU A 303 -12.18 14.18 -24.92
CA GLU A 303 -12.84 14.29 -26.21
C GLU A 303 -13.87 13.19 -26.44
N ASN A 304 -13.57 11.94 -26.05
CA ASN A 304 -14.53 10.85 -26.18
C ASN A 304 -15.73 11.02 -25.24
N LEU A 305 -15.49 11.54 -24.01
CA LEU A 305 -16.57 11.89 -23.09
C LEU A 305 -17.48 12.96 -23.68
N ARG A 306 -16.91 14.05 -24.22
CA ARG A 306 -17.65 15.13 -24.87
C ARG A 306 -18.50 14.62 -26.01
N ARG A 307 -17.93 13.82 -26.92
CA ARG A 307 -18.66 13.21 -28.06
C ARG A 307 -19.77 12.27 -27.60
N ALA A 308 -19.51 11.46 -26.55
CA ALA A 308 -20.52 10.59 -25.99
C ALA A 308 -21.69 11.38 -25.39
N ALA A 309 -21.41 12.40 -24.59
CA ALA A 309 -22.43 13.29 -24.03
C ALA A 309 -23.23 14.01 -25.12
N GLN A 310 -22.57 14.53 -26.14
CA GLN A 310 -23.20 15.16 -27.28
C GLN A 310 -24.14 14.18 -28.04
N THR A 311 -23.68 12.94 -28.29
CA THR A 311 -24.51 11.92 -28.93
C THR A 311 -25.76 11.60 -28.12
N LEU A 312 -25.62 11.46 -26.79
CA LEU A 312 -26.78 11.25 -25.94
C LEU A 312 -27.76 12.41 -25.97
N ALA A 313 -27.26 13.65 -25.94
CA ALA A 313 -28.08 14.84 -26.03
C ALA A 313 -28.80 14.98 -27.39
N GLU A 314 -28.17 14.56 -28.50
CA GLU A 314 -28.76 14.55 -29.84
C GLU A 314 -29.78 13.42 -30.05
N ARG A 315 -29.65 12.33 -29.31
CA ARG A 315 -30.48 11.12 -29.42
C ARG A 315 -31.65 11.10 -28.45
N SER A 316 -31.52 11.73 -27.26
CA SER A 316 -32.59 11.81 -26.27
C SER A 316 -33.61 12.92 -26.62
N GLY A 317 -34.86 12.69 -26.24
CA GLY A 317 -35.94 13.66 -26.28
C GLY A 317 -36.07 14.45 -24.97
N PRO A 318 -36.91 15.49 -24.93
CA PRO A 318 -37.11 16.31 -23.72
C PRO A 318 -37.77 15.57 -22.58
N GLU A 319 -38.43 14.43 -22.84
CA GLU A 319 -39.05 13.54 -21.85
C GLU A 319 -38.09 12.51 -21.27
N ASP A 320 -36.93 12.28 -21.89
CA ASP A 320 -36.01 11.22 -21.59
C ASP A 320 -35.12 11.54 -20.39
N LEU A 321 -34.53 10.49 -19.80
CA LEU A 321 -33.56 10.58 -18.72
C LEU A 321 -32.16 10.25 -19.25
N VAL A 322 -31.19 11.09 -18.92
CA VAL A 322 -29.77 10.82 -19.21
C VAL A 322 -29.05 10.64 -17.87
N PHE A 323 -28.47 9.45 -17.68
CA PHE A 323 -27.70 9.11 -16.47
C PHE A 323 -26.21 9.03 -16.81
N ILE A 324 -25.39 9.82 -16.13
CA ILE A 324 -23.94 9.84 -16.30
C ILE A 324 -23.27 9.35 -15.02
N TYR A 325 -22.42 8.33 -15.12
CA TYR A 325 -21.64 7.78 -14.02
C TYR A 325 -20.15 7.81 -14.36
N LEU A 326 -19.38 8.54 -13.55
CA LEU A 326 -17.95 8.72 -13.73
C LEU A 326 -17.23 8.18 -12.51
N THR A 327 -16.37 7.18 -12.69
CA THR A 327 -15.57 6.61 -11.61
C THR A 327 -14.09 6.66 -11.95
N SER A 328 -13.30 7.23 -11.04
CA SER A 328 -11.86 7.38 -11.12
C SER A 328 -11.32 8.00 -9.84
N HIS A 329 -10.00 8.06 -9.68
CA HIS A 329 -9.40 8.90 -8.65
C HIS A 329 -9.71 10.39 -8.89
N GLY A 330 -9.65 11.18 -7.82
CA GLY A 330 -9.68 12.65 -7.87
C GLY A 330 -8.31 13.21 -7.52
N THR A 331 -8.00 14.40 -8.06
CA THR A 331 -6.82 15.19 -7.68
C THR A 331 -7.18 16.25 -6.64
N SER A 332 -6.16 16.81 -5.97
CA SER A 332 -6.33 17.97 -5.10
C SER A 332 -6.77 19.24 -5.84
N ALA A 333 -6.64 19.28 -7.16
CA ALA A 333 -7.12 20.34 -8.03
C ALA A 333 -8.59 20.15 -8.45
N HIS A 334 -9.33 19.20 -7.85
CA HIS A 334 -10.71 18.87 -8.18
C HIS A 334 -10.91 18.33 -9.62
N GLU A 335 -9.94 17.59 -10.13
CA GLU A 335 -10.01 16.93 -11.43
C GLU A 335 -10.25 15.43 -11.25
N ARG A 336 -10.88 14.80 -12.25
CA ARG A 336 -10.97 13.35 -12.37
C ARG A 336 -9.80 12.81 -13.17
N VAL A 337 -9.05 11.89 -12.58
CA VAL A 337 -7.89 11.28 -13.23
C VAL A 337 -8.33 10.47 -14.44
N LEU A 338 -7.78 10.78 -15.61
CA LEU A 338 -7.87 9.96 -16.81
C LEU A 338 -6.50 9.36 -17.06
N ASP A 339 -6.30 8.11 -16.70
CA ASP A 339 -5.02 7.42 -16.80
C ASP A 339 -5.14 6.13 -17.62
N GLN A 340 -4.24 5.99 -18.56
CA GLN A 340 -3.98 4.76 -19.28
C GLN A 340 -2.50 4.44 -19.13
N PRO A 341 -2.11 3.28 -18.61
CA PRO A 341 -0.70 2.93 -18.52
C PRO A 341 0.03 3.12 -19.84
N ARG A 342 1.14 3.86 -19.81
CA ARG A 342 1.98 4.23 -20.97
C ARG A 342 1.39 5.30 -21.92
N LEU A 343 0.26 5.91 -21.60
CA LEU A 343 -0.32 7.00 -22.37
C LEU A 343 -0.66 8.16 -21.44
N GLU A 344 -0.05 9.30 -21.66
CA GLU A 344 -0.33 10.52 -20.91
C GLU A 344 -1.65 11.12 -21.43
N LEU A 345 -2.66 11.15 -20.56
CA LEU A 345 -3.97 11.74 -20.83
C LEU A 345 -4.15 12.98 -19.96
N ALA A 346 -4.86 13.98 -20.48
CA ALA A 346 -5.24 15.13 -19.67
C ALA A 346 -6.40 14.75 -18.74
N ASP A 347 -6.27 15.06 -17.45
CA ASP A 347 -7.32 14.88 -16.46
C ASP A 347 -8.55 15.73 -16.77
N LEU A 348 -9.70 15.31 -16.27
CA LEU A 348 -10.98 15.95 -16.53
C LEU A 348 -11.29 16.95 -15.41
N PRO A 349 -11.21 18.29 -15.66
CA PRO A 349 -11.57 19.31 -14.68
C PRO A 349 -13.06 19.27 -14.32
N ALA A 350 -13.39 19.63 -13.09
CA ALA A 350 -14.77 19.59 -12.59
C ALA A 350 -15.68 20.61 -13.29
N ASP A 351 -15.11 21.69 -13.84
CA ASP A 351 -15.84 22.74 -14.57
C ASP A 351 -16.13 22.38 -16.04
N GLU A 352 -15.57 21.27 -16.54
CA GLU A 352 -15.89 20.70 -17.85
C GLU A 352 -16.97 19.59 -17.81
N LEU A 353 -17.44 19.25 -16.60
CA LEU A 353 -18.51 18.27 -16.33
C LEU A 353 -19.88 18.95 -16.26
#